data_80778a00fc157cf1fb972044c6c891d4
#
_entry.id   80778a00fc157cf1fb972044c6c891d4
#
_cell.length_a   1.000
_cell.length_b   1.000
_cell.length_c   1.000
_cell.angle_alpha   90.00
_cell.angle_beta   90.00
_cell.angle_gamma   90.00
#
_symmetry.space_group_name_H-M   'P 1'
#
loop_
_entity.id
_entity.type
_entity.pdbx_description
1 polymer ?
#
loop_
_entity_poly.entity_id
_entity_poly.type
_entity_poly.pdbx_seq_one_letter_code
_entity_poly.pdbx_strand_id
1 'polypeptide(L)'
;MAGTTVIAGLVLLAAVAPAFATDYVVGDSSGWSSGVDYTTWAKGKTFSVGDNLVFQYSGMHTVAEVGSSDYSACSASNSLQSYSDQNTKIALTAPGTRYFICGTPGHCGNGMKLAVTVSAAAAPDTPAASSPRPPHPRRLAPVRARIDYQHARIGA
;
A
#
# COMPACT_ATOMS: atom_id res chain seq x y z
N MET A 1 -34.38 -45.71 19.59
CA MET A 1 -33.56 -45.54 18.38
C MET A 1 -33.06 -44.12 18.35
N ALA A 2 -31.79 -43.90 18.73
CA ALA A 2 -31.18 -42.56 18.81
C ALA A 2 -30.43 -42.31 17.48
N GLY A 3 -30.90 -41.32 16.71
CA GLY A 3 -30.26 -40.92 15.47
C GLY A 3 -29.08 -39.96 15.77
N THR A 4 -27.87 -40.40 15.48
CA THR A 4 -26.65 -39.61 15.60
C THR A 4 -26.50 -38.72 14.36
N THR A 5 -26.73 -37.43 14.52
CA THR A 5 -26.50 -36.42 13.44
C THR A 5 -25.01 -36.06 13.40
N VAL A 6 -24.30 -36.53 12.40
CA VAL A 6 -22.90 -36.15 12.14
C VAL A 6 -22.92 -34.80 11.41
N ILE A 7 -22.49 -33.74 12.10
CA ILE A 7 -22.27 -32.43 11.48
C ILE A 7 -20.88 -32.44 10.88
N ALA A 8 -20.80 -32.58 9.55
CA ALA A 8 -19.56 -32.44 8.80
C ALA A 8 -19.14 -30.96 8.76
N GLY A 9 -18.18 -30.59 9.61
CA GLY A 9 -17.59 -29.25 9.59
C GLY A 9 -16.72 -29.07 8.34
N LEU A 10 -17.11 -28.18 7.43
CA LEU A 10 -16.32 -27.76 6.28
C LEU A 10 -15.21 -26.82 6.76
N VAL A 11 -13.98 -27.31 6.86
CA VAL A 11 -12.81 -26.46 7.14
C VAL A 11 -12.42 -25.76 5.85
N LEU A 12 -12.72 -24.45 5.73
CA LEU A 12 -12.19 -23.63 4.64
C LEU A 12 -10.70 -23.36 4.93
N LEU A 13 -9.80 -24.00 4.18
CA LEU A 13 -8.39 -23.62 4.11
C LEU A 13 -8.31 -22.32 3.27
N ALA A 14 -8.10 -21.16 3.94
CA ALA A 14 -7.72 -19.95 3.27
C ALA A 14 -6.29 -20.11 2.74
N ALA A 15 -6.10 -20.12 1.43
CA ALA A 15 -4.79 -20.09 0.80
C ALA A 15 -4.19 -18.71 1.02
N VAL A 16 -3.17 -18.62 1.90
CA VAL A 16 -2.38 -17.40 2.08
C VAL A 16 -1.38 -17.36 0.90
N ALA A 17 -1.58 -16.42 -0.03
CA ALA A 17 -0.61 -16.17 -1.09
C ALA A 17 0.69 -15.63 -0.45
N PRO A 18 1.88 -16.15 -0.83
CA PRO A 18 3.14 -15.63 -0.33
C PRO A 18 3.32 -14.18 -0.84
N ALA A 19 3.49 -13.24 0.09
CA ALA A 19 3.94 -11.89 -0.23
C ALA A 19 5.43 -11.96 -0.55
N PHE A 20 5.83 -11.74 -1.80
CA PHE A 20 7.23 -11.68 -2.19
C PHE A 20 7.78 -10.29 -1.89
N ALA A 21 8.83 -10.22 -1.06
CA ALA A 21 9.62 -9.02 -0.84
C ALA A 21 10.48 -8.73 -2.07
N THR A 22 10.42 -7.51 -2.58
CA THR A 22 11.25 -7.07 -3.71
C THR A 22 12.49 -6.36 -3.19
N ASP A 23 13.67 -6.72 -3.73
CA ASP A 23 14.91 -6.01 -3.46
C ASP A 23 15.14 -4.95 -4.54
N TYR A 24 15.10 -3.68 -4.17
CA TYR A 24 15.40 -2.55 -5.05
C TYR A 24 16.86 -2.12 -4.85
N VAL A 25 17.72 -2.37 -5.84
CA VAL A 25 19.07 -1.83 -5.85
C VAL A 25 18.99 -0.33 -6.15
N VAL A 26 19.37 0.50 -5.18
CA VAL A 26 19.26 1.96 -5.27
C VAL A 26 20.24 2.48 -6.33
N GLY A 27 19.70 3.19 -7.33
CA GLY A 27 20.48 3.66 -8.49
C GLY A 27 20.72 2.59 -9.55
N ASP A 28 20.09 1.42 -9.42
CA ASP A 28 20.24 0.27 -10.31
C ASP A 28 21.74 -0.08 -10.53
N SER A 29 22.24 -0.16 -11.77
CA SER A 29 23.64 -0.50 -12.08
C SER A 29 24.66 0.57 -11.64
N SER A 30 24.22 1.81 -11.38
CA SER A 30 25.09 2.89 -10.89
C SER A 30 25.32 2.81 -9.37
N GLY A 31 24.47 2.10 -8.65
CA GLY A 31 24.51 2.00 -7.21
C GLY A 31 24.27 3.34 -6.48
N TRP A 32 24.68 3.39 -5.22
CA TRP A 32 24.64 4.61 -4.41
C TRP A 32 25.92 5.41 -4.62
N SER A 33 25.89 6.37 -5.55
CA SER A 33 27.04 7.17 -5.97
C SER A 33 26.64 8.59 -6.35
N SER A 34 27.63 9.48 -6.48
CA SER A 34 27.42 10.86 -6.93
C SER A 34 27.00 10.92 -8.39
N GLY A 35 26.15 11.88 -8.75
CA GLY A 35 25.72 12.13 -10.12
C GLY A 35 24.52 11.30 -10.60
N VAL A 36 23.96 10.45 -9.74
CA VAL A 36 22.73 9.71 -10.02
C VAL A 36 21.50 10.53 -9.61
N ASP A 37 20.49 10.62 -10.49
CA ASP A 37 19.21 11.25 -10.16
C ASP A 37 18.28 10.23 -9.45
N TYR A 38 18.37 10.20 -8.12
CA TYR A 38 17.56 9.30 -7.29
C TYR A 38 16.09 9.70 -7.28
N THR A 39 15.75 10.95 -7.59
CA THR A 39 14.36 11.39 -7.70
C THR A 39 13.69 10.73 -8.89
N THR A 40 14.34 10.73 -10.04
CA THR A 40 13.85 10.04 -11.23
C THR A 40 13.86 8.52 -11.04
N TRP A 41 14.89 7.97 -10.42
CA TRP A 41 14.98 6.54 -10.11
C TRP A 41 13.78 6.08 -9.27
N ALA A 42 13.43 6.82 -8.21
CA ALA A 42 12.32 6.46 -7.31
C ALA A 42 10.94 6.60 -7.97
N LYS A 43 10.74 7.61 -8.85
CA LYS A 43 9.46 7.83 -9.57
C LYS A 43 9.04 6.64 -10.42
N GLY A 44 9.98 5.86 -10.92
CA GLY A 44 9.71 4.68 -11.74
C GLY A 44 9.35 3.42 -10.95
N LYS A 45 9.27 3.50 -9.62
CA LYS A 45 9.12 2.33 -8.74
C LYS A 45 7.95 2.51 -7.76
N THR A 46 7.38 1.40 -7.36
CA THR A 46 6.36 1.35 -6.29
C THR A 46 6.93 0.55 -5.14
N PHE A 47 7.00 1.17 -3.96
CA PHE A 47 7.53 0.53 -2.77
C PHE A 47 6.39 0.14 -1.83
N SER A 48 6.44 -1.07 -1.30
CA SER A 48 5.45 -1.63 -0.37
C SER A 48 6.12 -2.12 0.91
N VAL A 49 5.36 -2.17 1.98
CA VAL A 49 5.81 -2.84 3.21
C VAL A 49 6.18 -4.29 2.89
N GLY A 50 7.37 -4.71 3.32
CA GLY A 50 7.98 -6.00 3.03
C GLY A 50 9.11 -5.91 2.00
N ASP A 51 9.16 -4.88 1.15
CA ASP A 51 10.26 -4.67 0.21
C ASP A 51 11.54 -4.23 0.91
N ASN A 52 12.66 -4.24 0.18
CA ASN A 52 13.95 -3.79 0.67
C ASN A 52 14.60 -2.78 -0.27
N LEU A 53 15.34 -1.84 0.29
CA LEU A 53 16.32 -1.02 -0.42
C LEU A 53 17.70 -1.62 -0.24
N VAL A 54 18.43 -1.80 -1.33
CA VAL A 54 19.80 -2.31 -1.32
C VAL A 54 20.72 -1.21 -1.83
N PHE A 55 21.52 -0.65 -0.93
CA PHE A 55 22.51 0.37 -1.25
C PHE A 55 23.86 -0.29 -1.47
N GLN A 56 24.39 -0.17 -2.68
CA GLN A 56 25.73 -0.63 -3.05
C GLN A 56 26.61 0.58 -3.30
N TYR A 57 27.71 0.74 -2.59
CA TYR A 57 28.55 1.93 -2.62
C TYR A 57 30.01 1.66 -2.27
N SER A 58 30.89 2.60 -2.62
CA SER A 58 32.30 2.55 -2.23
C SER A 58 32.50 3.05 -0.81
N GLY A 59 33.67 2.78 -0.21
CA GLY A 59 34.02 3.22 1.13
C GLY A 59 34.08 4.76 1.33
N MET A 60 33.91 5.55 0.25
CA MET A 60 33.80 7.02 0.33
C MET A 60 32.39 7.51 0.62
N HIS A 61 31.42 6.63 0.61
CA HIS A 61 30.01 6.94 0.81
C HIS A 61 29.48 6.28 2.06
N THR A 62 28.38 6.83 2.55
CA THR A 62 27.62 6.27 3.68
C THR A 62 26.14 6.36 3.36
N VAL A 63 25.32 5.64 4.11
CA VAL A 63 23.86 5.77 4.07
C VAL A 63 23.40 6.19 5.46
N ALA A 64 22.73 7.34 5.54
CA ALA A 64 22.09 7.80 6.76
C ALA A 64 20.58 7.93 6.51
N GLU A 65 19.79 7.24 7.31
CA GLU A 65 18.35 7.46 7.37
C GLU A 65 18.08 8.63 8.29
N VAL A 66 17.29 9.60 7.81
CA VAL A 66 17.06 10.88 8.48
C VAL A 66 15.59 11.28 8.46
N GLY A 67 15.23 12.28 9.28
CA GLY A 67 13.92 12.92 9.18
C GLY A 67 13.82 13.84 7.95
N SER A 68 12.60 14.29 7.60
CA SER A 68 12.37 15.14 6.43
C SER A 68 13.08 16.51 6.52
N SER A 69 13.19 17.09 7.71
CA SER A 69 13.94 18.33 7.94
C SER A 69 15.42 18.16 7.67
N ASP A 70 16.01 17.09 8.20
CA ASP A 70 17.43 16.77 8.02
C ASP A 70 17.76 16.37 6.57
N TYR A 71 16.82 15.69 5.89
CA TYR A 71 16.91 15.44 4.44
C TYR A 71 16.98 16.72 3.63
N SER A 72 16.14 17.71 3.97
CA SER A 72 16.12 19.02 3.31
C SER A 72 17.40 19.80 3.58
N ALA A 73 17.89 19.74 4.81
CA ALA A 73 19.10 20.43 5.25
C ALA A 73 20.41 19.66 4.90
N CYS A 74 20.32 18.46 4.37
CA CYS A 74 21.47 17.56 4.17
C CYS A 74 22.29 17.35 5.47
N SER A 75 21.60 17.19 6.60
CA SER A 75 22.20 16.97 7.91
C SER A 75 22.13 15.51 8.32
N ALA A 76 23.26 14.89 8.56
CA ALA A 76 23.35 13.54 9.13
C ALA A 76 23.52 13.53 10.65
N SER A 77 23.51 14.71 11.31
CA SER A 77 23.82 14.82 12.73
C SER A 77 22.81 14.14 13.66
N ASN A 78 21.53 14.08 13.21
CA ASN A 78 20.44 13.44 13.94
C ASN A 78 19.90 12.23 13.17
N SER A 79 20.76 11.47 12.52
CA SER A 79 20.33 10.30 11.75
C SER A 79 19.65 9.26 12.65
N LEU A 80 18.55 8.70 12.14
CA LEU A 80 17.82 7.60 12.79
C LEU A 80 18.65 6.31 12.76
N GLN A 81 19.37 6.09 11.64
CA GLN A 81 20.29 4.99 11.41
C GLN A 81 21.41 5.45 10.48
N SER A 82 22.60 4.88 10.64
CA SER A 82 23.77 5.16 9.79
C SER A 82 24.52 3.88 9.44
N TYR A 83 24.96 3.79 8.18
CA TYR A 83 25.61 2.60 7.64
C TYR A 83 26.86 3.00 6.82
N SER A 84 27.90 2.16 6.88
CA SER A 84 29.16 2.33 6.14
C SER A 84 29.75 1.00 5.66
N ASP A 85 28.92 -0.03 5.58
CA ASP A 85 29.28 -1.41 5.22
C ASP A 85 29.35 -1.68 3.71
N GLN A 86 29.19 -0.64 2.88
CA GLN A 86 29.27 -0.64 1.41
C GLN A 86 28.21 -1.48 0.69
N ASN A 87 27.47 -2.32 1.41
CA ASN A 87 26.36 -3.11 0.88
C ASN A 87 25.24 -3.22 1.93
N THR A 88 24.48 -2.14 2.05
CA THR A 88 23.45 -1.98 3.08
C THR A 88 22.09 -2.41 2.57
N LYS A 89 21.45 -3.38 3.23
CA LYS A 89 20.07 -3.78 2.95
C LYS A 89 19.14 -3.26 4.05
N ILE A 90 18.14 -2.46 3.66
CA ILE A 90 17.19 -1.82 4.57
C ILE A 90 15.77 -2.29 4.24
N ALA A 91 15.13 -2.99 5.18
CA ALA A 91 13.75 -3.43 5.03
C ALA A 91 12.76 -2.25 5.18
N LEU A 92 11.75 -2.22 4.33
CA LEU A 92 10.64 -1.28 4.38
C LEU A 92 9.52 -1.88 5.26
N THR A 93 9.58 -1.63 6.56
CA THR A 93 8.73 -2.31 7.55
C THR A 93 7.44 -1.59 7.89
N ALA A 94 7.28 -0.32 7.47
CA ALA A 94 6.11 0.50 7.77
C ALA A 94 5.76 1.40 6.59
N PRO A 95 4.47 1.73 6.38
CA PRO A 95 4.06 2.70 5.38
C PRO A 95 4.50 4.11 5.77
N GLY A 96 4.68 4.98 4.78
CA GLY A 96 5.09 6.37 4.95
C GLY A 96 6.31 6.73 4.11
N THR A 97 6.77 7.98 4.21
CA THR A 97 7.94 8.43 3.46
C THR A 97 9.21 8.27 4.30
N ARG A 98 10.21 7.62 3.73
CA ARG A 98 11.53 7.43 4.33
C ARG A 98 12.57 8.22 3.55
N TYR A 99 13.55 8.77 4.24
CA TYR A 99 14.54 9.68 3.70
C TYR A 99 15.94 9.18 3.99
N PHE A 100 16.76 9.15 2.96
CA PHE A 100 18.15 8.67 3.01
C PHE A 100 19.08 9.70 2.38
N ILE A 101 20.22 9.94 3.01
CA ILE A 101 21.28 10.83 2.50
C ILE A 101 22.64 10.15 2.60
N CYS A 102 23.58 10.58 1.76
CA CYS A 102 24.99 10.29 2.03
C CYS A 102 25.49 11.26 3.10
N GLY A 103 26.01 10.75 4.19
CA GLY A 103 26.55 11.55 5.29
C GLY A 103 27.95 12.15 5.01
N THR A 104 28.61 11.76 3.90
CA THR A 104 29.86 12.36 3.49
C THR A 104 29.68 13.83 3.10
N PRO A 105 30.50 14.76 3.64
CA PRO A 105 30.33 16.18 3.40
C PRO A 105 30.20 16.54 1.92
N GLY A 106 29.18 17.35 1.59
CA GLY A 106 28.91 17.83 0.22
C GLY A 106 28.16 16.84 -0.69
N HIS A 107 28.16 15.53 -0.40
CA HIS A 107 27.55 14.54 -1.29
C HIS A 107 26.03 14.66 -1.38
N CYS A 108 25.36 14.85 -0.25
CA CYS A 108 23.91 15.08 -0.22
C CYS A 108 23.53 16.35 -1.01
N GLY A 109 24.27 17.46 -0.82
CA GLY A 109 24.04 18.70 -1.57
C GLY A 109 24.20 18.55 -3.07
N ASN A 110 25.04 17.61 -3.51
CA ASN A 110 25.23 17.24 -4.91
C ASN A 110 24.26 16.16 -5.40
N GLY A 111 23.14 15.96 -4.71
CA GLY A 111 22.05 15.06 -5.15
C GLY A 111 22.13 13.63 -4.61
N MET A 112 23.14 13.29 -3.80
CA MET A 112 23.25 11.94 -3.22
C MET A 112 22.27 11.79 -2.02
N LYS A 113 20.98 11.81 -2.34
CA LYS A 113 19.85 11.72 -1.41
C LYS A 113 18.63 11.09 -2.07
N LEU A 114 17.87 10.34 -1.31
CA LEU A 114 16.73 9.56 -1.78
C LEU A 114 15.55 9.71 -0.81
N ALA A 115 14.36 9.98 -1.35
CA ALA A 115 13.11 9.87 -0.64
C ALA A 115 12.24 8.80 -1.30
N VAL A 116 11.70 7.87 -0.52
CA VAL A 116 10.79 6.82 -0.99
C VAL A 116 9.50 6.84 -0.19
N THR A 117 8.36 6.75 -0.88
CA THR A 117 7.06 6.58 -0.24
C THR A 117 6.68 5.11 -0.27
N VAL A 118 6.51 4.53 0.91
CA VAL A 118 6.17 3.12 1.12
C VAL A 118 4.67 3.02 1.32
N SER A 119 4.00 2.21 0.51
CA SER A 119 2.58 1.87 0.66
C SER A 119 2.41 0.73 1.67
N ALA A 120 1.25 0.63 2.29
CA ALA A 120 0.90 -0.55 3.06
C ALA A 120 1.05 -1.81 2.17
N ALA A 121 1.43 -2.94 2.77
CA ALA A 121 1.40 -4.21 2.05
C ALA A 121 0.00 -4.40 1.45
N ALA A 122 -0.07 -4.87 0.20
CA ALA A 122 -1.36 -5.23 -0.38
C ALA A 122 -2.01 -6.28 0.54
N ALA A 123 -3.21 -5.97 1.03
CA ALA A 123 -3.97 -6.99 1.73
C ALA A 123 -4.14 -8.17 0.77
N PRO A 124 -3.96 -9.43 1.20
CA PRO A 124 -4.32 -10.56 0.37
C PRO A 124 -5.77 -10.33 -0.10
N ASP A 125 -6.00 -10.46 -1.41
CA ASP A 125 -7.32 -10.33 -2.01
C ASP A 125 -8.27 -11.28 -1.29
N THR A 126 -8.94 -10.76 -0.27
CA THR A 126 -10.09 -11.45 0.32
C THR A 126 -11.16 -11.39 -0.78
N PRO A 127 -11.65 -12.51 -1.30
CA PRO A 127 -12.75 -12.49 -2.25
C PRO A 127 -13.85 -11.60 -1.64
N ALA A 128 -14.20 -10.54 -2.34
CA ALA A 128 -15.24 -9.63 -1.87
C ALA A 128 -16.46 -10.49 -1.55
N ALA A 129 -16.77 -10.62 -0.25
CA ALA A 129 -18.00 -11.24 0.20
C ALA A 129 -19.12 -10.46 -0.50
N SER A 130 -19.78 -11.13 -1.45
CA SER A 130 -20.90 -10.56 -2.18
C SER A 130 -21.89 -10.07 -1.14
N SER A 131 -21.97 -8.76 -0.94
CA SER A 131 -22.97 -8.17 -0.04
C SER A 131 -24.33 -8.69 -0.49
N PRO A 132 -25.14 -9.25 0.41
CA PRO A 132 -26.49 -9.67 0.07
C PRO A 132 -27.22 -8.47 -0.51
N ARG A 133 -27.63 -8.58 -1.79
CA ARG A 133 -28.43 -7.56 -2.46
C ARG A 133 -29.69 -7.33 -1.59
N PRO A 134 -29.99 -6.10 -1.15
CA PRO A 134 -31.21 -5.84 -0.42
C PRO A 134 -32.41 -6.30 -1.24
N PRO A 135 -33.44 -6.93 -0.63
CA PRO A 135 -34.61 -7.39 -1.35
C PRO A 135 -35.29 -6.20 -2.02
N HIS A 136 -35.51 -6.32 -3.32
CA HIS A 136 -36.25 -5.30 -4.08
C HIS A 136 -37.62 -5.09 -3.42
N PRO A 137 -38.07 -3.85 -3.18
CA PRO A 137 -39.41 -3.60 -2.71
C PRO A 137 -40.40 -4.14 -3.74
N ARG A 138 -41.25 -5.09 -3.32
CA ARG A 138 -42.38 -5.56 -4.13
C ARG A 138 -43.20 -4.33 -4.55
N ARG A 139 -43.24 -4.06 -5.84
CA ARG A 139 -44.19 -3.11 -6.40
C ARG A 139 -45.60 -3.64 -6.07
N LEU A 140 -46.28 -2.97 -5.16
CA LEU A 140 -47.70 -3.18 -4.97
C LEU A 140 -48.39 -2.75 -6.26
N ALA A 141 -49.15 -3.67 -6.86
CA ALA A 141 -50.00 -3.37 -8.03
C ALA A 141 -51.00 -2.28 -7.65
N PRO A 142 -51.30 -1.34 -8.55
CA PRO A 142 -52.31 -0.33 -8.29
C PRO A 142 -53.68 -0.98 -8.17
N VAL A 143 -54.31 -0.80 -7.00
CA VAL A 143 -55.71 -1.17 -6.77
C VAL A 143 -56.55 -0.24 -7.67
N ARG A 144 -57.15 -0.80 -8.73
CA ARG A 144 -58.15 -0.10 -9.52
C ARG A 144 -59.38 0.10 -8.65
N ALA A 145 -59.61 1.30 -8.17
CA ALA A 145 -60.88 1.72 -7.63
C ALA A 145 -61.89 1.79 -8.79
N ARG A 146 -62.87 0.85 -8.76
CA ARG A 146 -64.08 0.95 -9.59
C ARG A 146 -64.94 2.04 -8.99
N ILE A 147 -65.05 3.16 -9.71
CA ILE A 147 -66.04 4.18 -9.42
C ILE A 147 -67.32 3.77 -10.14
N ASP A 148 -68.25 3.21 -9.40
CA ASP A 148 -69.63 2.98 -9.88
C ASP A 148 -70.35 4.32 -9.91
N TYR A 149 -70.57 4.80 -11.12
CA TYR A 149 -71.37 6.00 -11.41
C TYR A 149 -72.84 5.60 -11.43
N GLN A 150 -73.53 5.69 -10.29
CA GLN A 150 -74.98 5.55 -10.27
C GLN A 150 -75.60 6.88 -10.71
N HIS A 151 -76.32 6.80 -11.84
CA HIS A 151 -77.23 7.83 -12.34
C HIS A 151 -78.34 8.09 -11.30
N ALA A 152 -78.37 9.29 -10.74
CA ALA A 152 -79.60 9.84 -10.14
C ALA A 152 -80.25 10.75 -11.17
N ARG A 153 -81.26 10.23 -11.80
CA ARG A 153 -82.25 11.06 -12.49
C ARG A 153 -83.18 11.68 -11.43
N ILE A 154 -83.26 13.01 -11.44
CA ILE A 154 -84.36 13.72 -10.80
C ILE A 154 -84.90 14.63 -11.86
N GLY A 155 -86.26 14.40 -12.22
CA GLY A 155 -86.97 15.23 -13.07
C GLY A 155 -87.72 16.32 -12.27
N ALA A 156 -88.00 17.40 -12.94
CA ALA A 156 -89.14 18.29 -12.97
C ALA A 156 -88.78 19.53 -13.74
#